data_d5883696088c1c7c3051e6eec155c710
#
_entry.id   d5883696088c1c7c3051e6eec155c710
#
_cell.length_a   1.000
_cell.length_b   1.000
_cell.length_c   1.000
_cell.angle_alpha   90.00
_cell.angle_beta   90.00
_cell.angle_gamma   90.00
#
_symmetry.space_group_name_H-M   'P 1'
#
loop_
_entity.id
_entity.type
_entity.pdbx_description
1 polymer ?
#
loop_
_entity_poly.entity_id
_entity_poly.type
_entity_poly.pdbx_seq_one_letter_code
_entity_poly.pdbx_strand_id
1 'polypeptide(L)'
;MRKLLFVLFVCVAALFACQLEKKPATTSDFIRIENGQFIRNGEPYYYVGANFWYGAILASEGEGGNRERLHKELDYLKSIGVDNLRILVGADGSNGVPTKVEPTLQKEPGVYNDTILAGLDYLMMELDKRDMYAILYLNNSWEWSGGYSMYLQWAGKGKAVVPAIDGWPQYMEYVKQYVQCDEAKALFAKHVDFILNRENRYTKRKYIDDPAIMSWQISNEPRAFSDENKPAFEKWITEVAAQIRSIDPNHLISVGSEGKHGCEQDIALFERIHADKNIDYLTLHMWPYNWGWVKEDALIEGVPSAKEKAKAYLDEHLAISAKYKKPAVMEEFGFPRDGFQFKKDVPTTGRDEFYRYIFELISSDAKQKGYFAGCNFWGWGGFAELADDHINWMKGDDYTGDPAQEQQGLNSVFASDESTTQLIKEINTQLGNVK
;
A
#
# COMPACT_ATOMS: atom_id res chain seq x y z
N MET A 1 10.33 -64.64 -1.57
CA MET A 1 9.73 -63.51 -2.31
C MET A 1 8.58 -62.79 -1.58
N ARG A 2 7.96 -63.33 -0.53
CA ARG A 2 6.83 -62.68 0.18
C ARG A 2 7.25 -61.68 1.31
N LYS A 3 8.52 -61.69 1.74
CA LYS A 3 9.00 -60.80 2.80
C LYS A 3 9.60 -59.45 2.29
N LEU A 4 9.88 -59.32 1.02
CA LEU A 4 10.43 -58.07 0.41
C LEU A 4 9.34 -57.08 -0.01
N LEU A 5 8.08 -57.55 -0.24
CA LEU A 5 6.96 -56.67 -0.62
C LEU A 5 6.37 -55.89 0.58
N PHE A 6 6.55 -56.38 1.81
CA PHE A 6 5.98 -55.72 3.02
C PHE A 6 6.81 -54.53 3.51
N VAL A 7 8.11 -54.49 3.22
CA VAL A 7 8.99 -53.41 3.60
C VAL A 7 8.87 -52.20 2.66
N LEU A 8 8.52 -52.46 1.36
CA LEU A 8 8.33 -51.37 0.40
C LEU A 8 7.03 -50.59 0.62
N PHE A 9 6.00 -51.22 1.17
CA PHE A 9 4.69 -50.58 1.45
C PHE A 9 4.70 -49.69 2.68
N VAL A 10 5.54 -49.96 3.66
CA VAL A 10 5.70 -49.17 4.90
C VAL A 10 6.53 -47.92 4.63
N CYS A 11 7.49 -47.95 3.70
CA CYS A 11 8.32 -46.77 3.33
C CYS A 11 7.57 -45.77 2.45
N VAL A 12 6.57 -46.18 1.67
CA VAL A 12 5.76 -45.25 0.87
C VAL A 12 4.68 -44.57 1.69
N ALA A 13 4.18 -45.19 2.77
CA ALA A 13 3.21 -44.57 3.68
C ALA A 13 3.86 -43.54 4.62
N ALA A 14 5.19 -43.57 4.84
CA ALA A 14 5.91 -42.62 5.68
C ALA A 14 6.30 -41.32 4.95
N LEU A 15 6.19 -41.26 3.61
CA LEU A 15 6.49 -40.08 2.80
C LEU A 15 5.29 -39.15 2.59
N PHE A 16 4.09 -39.52 3.02
CA PHE A 16 2.85 -38.73 2.90
C PHE A 16 2.42 -38.04 4.21
N ALA A 17 3.19 -38.13 5.30
CA ALA A 17 2.78 -37.63 6.61
C ALA A 17 3.64 -36.46 7.13
N CYS A 18 4.13 -35.61 6.24
CA CYS A 18 4.75 -34.36 6.66
C CYS A 18 4.18 -33.17 5.88
N GLN A 19 2.86 -33.07 5.81
CA GLN A 19 2.25 -31.74 5.83
C GLN A 19 2.32 -31.30 7.29
N LEU A 20 3.30 -30.50 7.62
CA LEU A 20 3.31 -29.73 8.85
C LEU A 20 2.03 -28.89 8.84
N GLU A 21 1.00 -29.32 9.57
CA GLU A 21 -0.10 -28.44 9.95
C GLU A 21 0.55 -27.24 10.63
N LYS A 22 0.59 -26.09 9.95
CA LYS A 22 0.98 -24.84 10.59
C LYS A 22 0.05 -24.66 11.79
N LYS A 23 0.63 -24.52 12.99
CA LYS A 23 -0.15 -24.19 14.18
C LYS A 23 -1.02 -22.95 13.88
N PRO A 24 -2.23 -22.86 14.46
CA PRO A 24 -2.98 -21.61 14.44
C PRO A 24 -2.08 -20.46 14.88
N ALA A 25 -2.16 -19.31 14.21
CA ALA A 25 -1.42 -18.12 14.59
C ALA A 25 -1.72 -17.77 16.06
N THR A 26 -0.72 -17.38 16.79
CA THR A 26 -0.87 -16.89 18.17
C THR A 26 -0.86 -15.36 18.15
N THR A 27 -1.36 -14.70 19.18
CA THR A 27 -1.35 -13.24 19.27
C THR A 27 0.05 -12.64 19.18
N SER A 28 1.10 -13.42 19.46
CA SER A 28 2.51 -13.00 19.31
C SER A 28 3.01 -12.99 17.87
N ASP A 29 2.28 -13.62 16.95
CA ASP A 29 2.70 -13.73 15.54
C ASP A 29 2.32 -12.47 14.74
N PHE A 30 1.35 -11.67 15.23
CA PHE A 30 0.92 -10.43 14.61
C PHE A 30 1.84 -9.27 15.00
N ILE A 31 2.02 -8.33 14.08
CA ILE A 31 2.62 -7.03 14.42
C ILE A 31 1.64 -6.28 15.33
N ARG A 32 2.15 -5.79 16.45
CA ARG A 32 1.38 -5.04 17.45
C ARG A 32 2.05 -3.74 17.81
N ILE A 33 1.40 -2.92 18.61
CA ILE A 33 1.97 -1.66 19.10
C ILE A 33 2.16 -1.75 20.62
N GLU A 34 3.37 -1.45 21.08
CA GLU A 34 3.70 -1.30 22.49
C GLU A 34 4.48 0.00 22.68
N ASN A 35 4.01 0.83 23.61
CA ASN A 35 4.64 2.12 23.91
C ASN A 35 4.84 3.04 22.70
N GLY A 36 3.97 2.96 21.70
CA GLY A 36 4.01 3.78 20.48
C GLY A 36 5.00 3.28 19.43
N GLN A 37 5.45 2.05 19.52
CA GLN A 37 6.34 1.41 18.56
C GLN A 37 5.70 0.13 18.01
N PHE A 38 5.94 -0.17 16.74
CA PHE A 38 5.63 -1.48 16.19
C PHE A 38 6.53 -2.54 16.81
N ILE A 39 5.94 -3.67 17.18
CA ILE A 39 6.63 -4.83 17.72
C ILE A 39 6.39 -6.02 16.81
N ARG A 40 7.47 -6.67 16.38
CA ARG A 40 7.49 -7.90 15.61
C ARG A 40 8.30 -8.95 16.38
N ASN A 41 7.68 -10.08 16.69
CA ASN A 41 8.34 -11.17 17.42
C ASN A 41 8.98 -10.73 18.76
N GLY A 42 8.39 -9.74 19.42
CA GLY A 42 8.87 -9.21 20.70
C GLY A 42 9.94 -8.11 20.59
N GLU A 43 10.37 -7.75 19.38
CA GLU A 43 11.39 -6.72 19.14
C GLU A 43 10.79 -5.51 18.40
N PRO A 44 11.35 -4.30 18.58
CA PRO A 44 10.94 -3.14 17.80
C PRO A 44 11.07 -3.39 16.30
N TYR A 45 10.09 -2.93 15.54
CA TYR A 45 10.05 -3.07 14.07
C TYR A 45 10.00 -1.72 13.39
N TYR A 46 11.10 -1.38 12.74
CA TYR A 46 11.26 -0.20 11.88
C TYR A 46 11.59 -0.69 10.48
N TYR A 47 11.09 0.00 9.45
CA TYR A 47 11.27 -0.48 8.08
C TYR A 47 11.31 0.62 7.03
N VAL A 48 11.96 0.32 5.92
CA VAL A 48 11.74 0.95 4.61
C VAL A 48 11.11 -0.10 3.72
N GLY A 49 9.83 0.05 3.46
CA GLY A 49 9.01 -0.78 2.60
C GLY A 49 8.76 -0.14 1.25
N ALA A 50 7.89 -0.76 0.44
CA ALA A 50 7.56 -0.32 -0.90
C ALA A 50 6.05 -0.33 -1.15
N ASN A 51 5.57 0.58 -2.01
CA ASN A 51 4.27 0.44 -2.66
C ASN A 51 4.37 -0.58 -3.79
N PHE A 52 3.55 -1.62 -3.72
CA PHE A 52 3.46 -2.72 -4.69
C PHE A 52 2.00 -2.93 -5.08
N TRP A 53 1.35 -1.85 -5.52
CA TRP A 53 -0.08 -1.76 -5.73
C TRP A 53 -0.62 -2.85 -6.67
N TYR A 54 0.15 -3.25 -7.69
CA TYR A 54 -0.26 -4.25 -8.70
C TYR A 54 -0.01 -5.71 -8.28
N GLY A 55 0.42 -5.96 -7.06
CA GLY A 55 0.85 -7.27 -6.58
C GLY A 55 -0.20 -8.37 -6.75
N ALA A 56 -1.49 -8.09 -6.50
CA ALA A 56 -2.57 -9.05 -6.68
C ALA A 56 -2.78 -9.44 -8.16
N ILE A 57 -2.62 -8.47 -9.08
CA ILE A 57 -2.72 -8.73 -10.52
C ILE A 57 -1.53 -9.56 -10.98
N LEU A 58 -0.31 -9.16 -10.63
CA LEU A 58 0.92 -9.88 -11.00
C LEU A 58 0.93 -11.34 -10.50
N ALA A 59 0.35 -11.58 -9.31
CA ALA A 59 0.22 -12.91 -8.71
C ALA A 59 -0.89 -13.78 -9.32
N SER A 60 -1.76 -13.21 -10.14
CA SER A 60 -2.88 -13.93 -10.76
C SER A 60 -2.43 -14.86 -11.88
N GLU A 61 -3.32 -15.77 -12.29
CA GLU A 61 -3.16 -16.60 -13.51
C GLU A 61 -3.89 -16.01 -14.72
N GLY A 62 -4.38 -14.77 -14.57
CA GLY A 62 -5.11 -14.06 -15.62
C GLY A 62 -4.30 -13.05 -16.37
N GLU A 63 -5.00 -12.15 -17.05
CA GLU A 63 -4.42 -11.02 -17.76
C GLU A 63 -3.57 -10.17 -16.80
N GLY A 64 -2.36 -9.81 -17.22
CA GLY A 64 -1.38 -9.08 -16.41
C GLY A 64 -0.66 -9.90 -15.35
N GLY A 65 -1.01 -11.19 -15.18
CA GLY A 65 -0.37 -12.08 -14.22
C GLY A 65 0.96 -12.62 -14.72
N ASN A 66 1.95 -12.65 -13.82
CA ASN A 66 3.28 -13.23 -14.11
C ASN A 66 3.92 -13.67 -12.77
N ARG A 67 3.67 -14.90 -12.37
CA ARG A 67 4.19 -15.45 -11.09
C ARG A 67 5.71 -15.63 -11.09
N GLU A 68 6.33 -15.84 -12.24
CA GLU A 68 7.79 -15.91 -12.33
C GLU A 68 8.41 -14.55 -12.00
N ARG A 69 7.89 -13.47 -12.60
CA ARG A 69 8.26 -12.10 -12.24
C ARG A 69 7.94 -11.82 -10.77
N LEU A 70 6.77 -12.20 -10.27
CA LEU A 70 6.41 -12.00 -8.86
C LEU A 70 7.46 -12.58 -7.91
N HIS A 71 7.86 -13.84 -8.12
CA HIS A 71 8.87 -14.48 -7.26
C HIS A 71 10.20 -13.70 -7.32
N LYS A 72 10.64 -13.32 -8.52
CA LYS A 72 11.87 -12.54 -8.71
C LYS A 72 11.79 -11.17 -7.99
N GLU A 73 10.64 -10.49 -8.07
CA GLU A 73 10.40 -9.21 -7.36
C GLU A 73 10.50 -9.39 -5.85
N LEU A 74 9.78 -10.36 -5.29
CA LEU A 74 9.75 -10.60 -3.85
C LEU A 74 11.11 -11.05 -3.30
N ASP A 75 11.81 -11.92 -4.01
CA ASP A 75 13.14 -12.38 -3.62
C ASP A 75 14.16 -11.24 -3.65
N TYR A 76 14.08 -10.37 -4.66
CA TYR A 76 14.94 -9.19 -4.74
C TYR A 76 14.64 -8.18 -3.63
N LEU A 77 13.37 -7.82 -3.43
CA LEU A 77 12.95 -6.92 -2.35
C LEU A 77 13.44 -7.42 -1.00
N LYS A 78 13.23 -8.71 -0.71
CA LYS A 78 13.74 -9.33 0.54
C LYS A 78 15.27 -9.23 0.64
N SER A 79 16.01 -9.39 -0.46
CA SER A 79 17.47 -9.33 -0.48
C SER A 79 18.04 -7.94 -0.16
N ILE A 80 17.26 -6.89 -0.40
CA ILE A 80 17.60 -5.50 -0.04
C ILE A 80 16.93 -5.05 1.27
N GLY A 81 16.35 -6.01 2.03
CA GLY A 81 15.77 -5.78 3.35
C GLY A 81 14.37 -5.19 3.34
N VAL A 82 13.71 -5.08 2.20
CA VAL A 82 12.31 -4.68 2.09
C VAL A 82 11.44 -5.89 2.45
N ASP A 83 10.73 -5.80 3.56
CA ASP A 83 9.82 -6.84 4.03
C ASP A 83 8.40 -6.33 4.32
N ASN A 84 8.10 -5.09 3.96
CA ASN A 84 6.79 -4.47 4.11
C ASN A 84 6.30 -3.91 2.77
N LEU A 85 5.14 -4.37 2.31
CA LEU A 85 4.55 -3.96 1.04
C LEU A 85 3.16 -3.36 1.24
N ARG A 86 2.92 -2.19 0.65
CA ARG A 86 1.61 -1.58 0.61
C ARG A 86 0.93 -1.96 -0.71
N ILE A 87 -0.24 -2.60 -0.63
CA ILE A 87 -0.86 -3.34 -1.72
C ILE A 87 -2.32 -2.92 -1.89
N LEU A 88 -2.73 -2.62 -3.13
CA LEU A 88 -4.13 -2.43 -3.48
C LEU A 88 -4.83 -3.80 -3.48
N VAL A 89 -5.93 -3.93 -2.73
CA VAL A 89 -6.76 -5.14 -2.75
C VAL A 89 -7.32 -5.38 -4.15
N GLY A 90 -7.73 -4.32 -4.85
CA GLY A 90 -8.11 -4.36 -6.25
C GLY A 90 -8.84 -3.11 -6.71
N ALA A 91 -9.00 -2.98 -8.03
CA ALA A 91 -9.70 -1.86 -8.66
C ALA A 91 -11.18 -2.16 -8.90
N ASP A 92 -11.99 -1.11 -8.99
CA ASP A 92 -13.44 -1.16 -9.12
C ASP A 92 -13.92 -0.71 -10.52
N GLY A 93 -15.03 -1.29 -10.97
CA GLY A 93 -15.73 -0.92 -12.22
C GLY A 93 -15.29 -1.71 -13.44
N SER A 94 -15.69 -1.25 -14.63
CA SER A 94 -15.40 -1.93 -15.90
C SER A 94 -13.96 -1.74 -16.33
N ASN A 95 -13.40 -2.73 -17.03
CA ASN A 95 -12.13 -2.58 -17.76
C ASN A 95 -12.27 -1.62 -18.96
N GLY A 96 -11.14 -1.17 -19.52
CA GLY A 96 -11.10 -0.30 -20.71
C GLY A 96 -11.45 1.15 -20.42
N VAL A 97 -11.39 1.59 -19.18
CA VAL A 97 -11.53 3.01 -18.80
C VAL A 97 -10.14 3.65 -18.82
N PRO A 98 -9.93 4.76 -19.55
CA PRO A 98 -8.64 5.44 -19.59
C PRO A 98 -8.10 5.74 -18.19
N THR A 99 -6.79 5.63 -18.01
CA THR A 99 -6.07 5.90 -16.76
C THR A 99 -6.45 5.01 -15.57
N LYS A 100 -7.32 4.02 -15.75
CA LYS A 100 -7.72 3.12 -14.68
C LYS A 100 -6.98 1.77 -14.75
N VAL A 101 -6.61 1.28 -13.59
CA VAL A 101 -6.01 -0.05 -13.42
C VAL A 101 -6.98 -1.14 -13.87
N GLU A 102 -6.49 -2.07 -14.68
CA GLU A 102 -7.19 -3.27 -15.12
C GLU A 102 -6.24 -4.49 -15.15
N PRO A 103 -6.74 -5.72 -15.00
CA PRO A 103 -8.14 -6.09 -14.79
C PRO A 103 -8.67 -5.67 -13.41
N THR A 104 -9.95 -5.30 -13.37
CA THR A 104 -10.59 -4.87 -12.12
C THR A 104 -10.96 -6.06 -11.23
N LEU A 105 -10.95 -5.83 -9.93
CA LEU A 105 -11.38 -6.80 -8.92
C LEU A 105 -12.90 -6.87 -8.82
N GLN A 106 -13.57 -5.75 -8.66
CA GLN A 106 -15.00 -5.67 -8.49
C GLN A 106 -15.64 -4.99 -9.69
N LYS A 107 -16.34 -5.74 -10.56
CA LYS A 107 -16.97 -5.20 -11.78
C LYS A 107 -18.26 -4.47 -11.50
N GLU A 108 -19.04 -4.99 -10.57
CA GLU A 108 -20.30 -4.46 -10.05
C GLU A 108 -20.32 -4.72 -8.54
N PRO A 109 -21.16 -4.02 -7.77
CA PRO A 109 -21.23 -4.22 -6.32
C PRO A 109 -21.42 -5.70 -5.93
N GLY A 110 -20.42 -6.28 -5.27
CA GLY A 110 -20.43 -7.67 -4.85
C GLY A 110 -20.14 -8.71 -5.94
N VAL A 111 -19.80 -8.28 -7.16
CA VAL A 111 -19.42 -9.17 -8.29
C VAL A 111 -17.92 -9.12 -8.48
N TYR A 112 -17.22 -10.08 -7.90
CA TYR A 112 -15.77 -10.11 -7.84
C TYR A 112 -15.14 -10.95 -8.96
N ASN A 113 -13.97 -10.51 -9.42
CA ASN A 113 -13.11 -11.26 -10.31
C ASN A 113 -12.32 -12.31 -9.50
N ASP A 114 -12.74 -13.57 -9.61
CA ASP A 114 -12.14 -14.66 -8.86
C ASP A 114 -10.65 -14.90 -9.20
N THR A 115 -10.23 -14.54 -10.41
CA THR A 115 -8.82 -14.62 -10.83
C THR A 115 -7.95 -13.66 -10.05
N ILE A 116 -8.40 -12.41 -9.83
CA ILE A 116 -7.68 -11.41 -9.03
C ILE A 116 -7.71 -11.77 -7.55
N LEU A 117 -8.85 -12.26 -7.04
CA LEU A 117 -8.93 -12.80 -5.67
C LEU A 117 -7.94 -13.95 -5.45
N ALA A 118 -7.82 -14.86 -6.44
CA ALA A 118 -6.82 -15.93 -6.39
C ALA A 118 -5.39 -15.40 -6.42
N GLY A 119 -5.16 -14.33 -7.18
CA GLY A 119 -3.88 -13.65 -7.21
C GLY A 119 -3.52 -13.04 -5.84
N LEU A 120 -4.47 -12.34 -5.20
CA LEU A 120 -4.27 -11.82 -3.85
C LEU A 120 -3.98 -12.94 -2.84
N ASP A 121 -4.74 -14.05 -2.88
CA ASP A 121 -4.47 -15.22 -2.04
C ASP A 121 -3.06 -15.80 -2.26
N TYR A 122 -2.63 -15.89 -3.53
CA TYR A 122 -1.30 -16.38 -3.88
C TYR A 122 -0.20 -15.45 -3.39
N LEU A 123 -0.39 -14.14 -3.58
CA LEU A 123 0.55 -13.13 -3.08
C LEU A 123 0.72 -13.24 -1.56
N MET A 124 -0.38 -13.31 -0.80
CA MET A 124 -0.33 -13.43 0.67
C MET A 124 0.42 -14.71 1.10
N MET A 125 0.19 -15.83 0.42
CA MET A 125 0.95 -17.06 0.68
C MET A 125 2.45 -16.89 0.40
N GLU A 126 2.82 -16.20 -0.67
CA GLU A 126 4.23 -15.97 -1.03
C GLU A 126 4.92 -14.96 -0.09
N LEU A 127 4.18 -13.99 0.46
CA LEU A 127 4.69 -13.09 1.50
C LEU A 127 4.94 -13.85 2.82
N ASP A 128 3.98 -14.66 3.28
CA ASP A 128 4.13 -15.49 4.48
C ASP A 128 5.35 -16.42 4.41
N LYS A 129 5.62 -17.01 3.24
CA LYS A 129 6.80 -17.85 3.03
C LYS A 129 8.14 -17.12 3.16
N ARG A 130 8.14 -15.80 2.95
CA ARG A 130 9.34 -14.95 2.96
C ARG A 130 9.47 -14.09 4.21
N ASP A 131 8.59 -14.26 5.21
CA ASP A 131 8.49 -13.35 6.36
C ASP A 131 8.38 -11.89 5.90
N MET A 132 7.47 -11.63 4.97
CA MET A 132 7.12 -10.30 4.47
C MET A 132 5.69 -9.97 4.88
N TYR A 133 5.39 -8.69 4.99
CA TYR A 133 4.11 -8.18 5.48
C TYR A 133 3.41 -7.32 4.44
N ALA A 134 2.08 -7.36 4.46
CA ALA A 134 1.23 -6.54 3.62
C ALA A 134 0.46 -5.50 4.44
N ILE A 135 0.41 -4.26 3.94
CA ILE A 135 -0.61 -3.27 4.27
C ILE A 135 -1.62 -3.31 3.13
N LEU A 136 -2.84 -3.76 3.41
CA LEU A 136 -3.88 -3.94 2.39
C LEU A 136 -4.85 -2.77 2.41
N TYR A 137 -4.81 -1.89 1.39
CA TYR A 137 -5.79 -0.82 1.29
C TYR A 137 -7.01 -1.20 0.44
N LEU A 138 -8.19 -0.86 0.99
CA LEU A 138 -9.48 -1.41 0.60
C LEU A 138 -10.25 -0.54 -0.41
N ASN A 139 -9.88 0.74 -0.53
CA ASN A 139 -10.55 1.71 -1.39
C ASN A 139 -9.55 2.77 -1.88
N ASN A 140 -10.05 3.73 -2.67
CA ASN A 140 -9.26 4.86 -3.15
C ASN A 140 -10.16 6.09 -3.28
N SER A 141 -9.64 7.27 -2.98
CA SER A 141 -10.36 8.50 -3.31
C SER A 141 -10.19 8.91 -4.78
N TRP A 142 -9.15 8.37 -5.44
CA TRP A 142 -8.81 8.66 -6.83
C TRP A 142 -9.34 7.62 -7.82
N GLU A 143 -9.53 8.05 -9.06
CA GLU A 143 -10.18 7.27 -10.11
C GLU A 143 -9.33 6.14 -10.67
N TRP A 144 -8.01 6.19 -10.51
CA TRP A 144 -7.12 5.20 -11.13
C TRP A 144 -7.35 3.76 -10.68
N SER A 145 -8.05 3.57 -9.57
CA SER A 145 -8.57 2.25 -9.18
C SER A 145 -10.10 2.22 -9.03
N GLY A 146 -10.81 3.18 -9.60
CA GLY A 146 -12.27 3.30 -9.56
C GLY A 146 -12.77 4.09 -8.36
N GLY A 147 -12.56 3.59 -7.17
CA GLY A 147 -12.76 4.30 -5.90
C GLY A 147 -14.06 5.05 -5.72
N TYR A 148 -14.01 6.23 -5.10
CA TYR A 148 -15.19 7.05 -4.79
C TYR A 148 -16.10 7.27 -5.99
N SER A 149 -15.52 7.53 -7.17
CA SER A 149 -16.27 7.78 -8.39
C SER A 149 -17.12 6.58 -8.80
N MET A 150 -16.59 5.36 -8.69
CA MET A 150 -17.33 4.14 -9.00
C MET A 150 -18.41 3.84 -7.98
N TYR A 151 -18.14 3.98 -6.67
CA TYR A 151 -19.15 3.76 -5.64
C TYR A 151 -20.33 4.75 -5.77
N LEU A 152 -20.06 6.00 -6.15
CA LEU A 152 -21.12 6.97 -6.47
C LEU A 152 -21.96 6.57 -7.68
N GLN A 153 -21.32 6.09 -8.75
CA GLN A 153 -22.06 5.54 -9.90
C GLN A 153 -22.96 4.39 -9.49
N TRP A 154 -22.45 3.44 -8.73
CA TRP A 154 -23.21 2.29 -8.24
C TRP A 154 -24.34 2.68 -7.27
N ALA A 155 -24.18 3.77 -6.56
CA ALA A 155 -25.22 4.37 -5.72
C ALA A 155 -26.25 5.20 -6.51
N GLY A 156 -26.18 5.21 -7.86
CA GLY A 156 -27.15 5.93 -8.71
C GLY A 156 -26.94 7.44 -8.78
N LYS A 157 -25.75 7.95 -8.43
CA LYS A 157 -25.43 9.39 -8.49
C LYS A 157 -24.94 9.86 -9.87
N GLY A 158 -25.23 9.11 -10.93
CA GLY A 158 -24.82 9.37 -12.29
C GLY A 158 -23.64 8.51 -12.75
N LYS A 159 -23.12 8.79 -13.95
CA LYS A 159 -21.94 8.09 -14.48
C LYS A 159 -20.69 8.51 -13.73
N ALA A 160 -19.80 7.55 -13.46
CA ALA A 160 -18.50 7.84 -12.86
C ALA A 160 -17.72 8.85 -13.70
N VAL A 161 -17.18 9.84 -13.04
CA VAL A 161 -16.36 10.90 -13.65
C VAL A 161 -14.91 10.44 -13.67
N VAL A 162 -14.23 10.61 -14.79
CA VAL A 162 -12.84 10.23 -15.04
C VAL A 162 -12.06 11.47 -15.48
N PRO A 163 -11.04 11.91 -14.75
CA PRO A 163 -10.30 13.16 -15.06
C PRO A 163 -9.75 13.21 -16.48
N ALA A 164 -9.26 12.09 -17.02
CA ALA A 164 -8.74 12.00 -18.39
C ALA A 164 -9.81 12.24 -19.48
N ILE A 165 -11.10 12.10 -19.14
CA ILE A 165 -12.23 12.30 -20.06
C ILE A 165 -12.95 13.61 -19.75
N ASP A 166 -13.25 13.83 -18.47
CA ASP A 166 -14.18 14.85 -18.00
C ASP A 166 -13.45 16.07 -17.39
N GLY A 167 -12.15 15.90 -17.03
CA GLY A 167 -11.34 16.92 -16.38
C GLY A 167 -11.39 16.88 -14.85
N TRP A 168 -10.30 17.36 -14.22
CA TRP A 168 -10.13 17.40 -12.75
C TRP A 168 -11.20 18.21 -12.01
N PRO A 169 -11.63 19.40 -12.49
CA PRO A 169 -12.67 20.17 -11.79
C PRO A 169 -13.99 19.38 -11.68
N GLN A 170 -14.40 18.66 -12.73
CA GLN A 170 -15.60 17.85 -12.74
C GLN A 170 -15.46 16.64 -11.81
N TYR A 171 -14.27 16.03 -11.78
CA TYR A 171 -13.99 14.93 -10.87
C TYR A 171 -14.12 15.35 -9.41
N MET A 172 -13.44 16.43 -9.01
CA MET A 172 -13.48 16.95 -7.64
C MET A 172 -14.90 17.31 -7.20
N GLU A 173 -15.69 17.92 -8.08
CA GLU A 173 -17.10 18.24 -7.82
C GLU A 173 -17.96 16.98 -7.64
N TYR A 174 -17.67 15.94 -8.40
CA TYR A 174 -18.42 14.68 -8.33
C TYR A 174 -18.09 13.88 -7.07
N VAL A 175 -16.82 13.66 -6.78
CA VAL A 175 -16.39 12.79 -5.67
C VAL A 175 -16.62 13.38 -4.29
N LYS A 176 -16.76 14.70 -4.15
CA LYS A 176 -17.12 15.33 -2.88
C LYS A 176 -18.47 14.86 -2.32
N GLN A 177 -19.34 14.28 -3.16
CA GLN A 177 -20.61 13.70 -2.74
C GLN A 177 -20.44 12.41 -1.93
N TYR A 178 -19.28 11.74 -2.02
CA TYR A 178 -19.12 10.38 -1.51
C TYR A 178 -19.37 10.27 0.00
N VAL A 179 -18.78 11.14 0.79
CA VAL A 179 -18.92 11.09 2.27
C VAL A 179 -20.33 11.42 2.77
N GLN A 180 -21.15 12.05 1.91
CA GLN A 180 -22.56 12.34 2.18
C GLN A 180 -23.51 11.27 1.61
N CYS A 181 -23.00 10.31 0.81
CA CYS A 181 -23.80 9.30 0.13
C CYS A 181 -23.83 7.99 0.93
N ASP A 182 -24.91 7.79 1.71
CA ASP A 182 -25.06 6.60 2.55
C ASP A 182 -25.12 5.31 1.73
N GLU A 183 -25.70 5.34 0.54
CA GLU A 183 -25.74 4.20 -0.37
C GLU A 183 -24.34 3.78 -0.85
N ALA A 184 -23.50 4.74 -1.23
CA ALA A 184 -22.11 4.47 -1.65
C ALA A 184 -21.29 3.90 -0.49
N LYS A 185 -21.40 4.51 0.70
CA LYS A 185 -20.73 4.01 1.93
C LYS A 185 -21.20 2.61 2.31
N ALA A 186 -22.48 2.29 2.17
CA ALA A 186 -23.02 0.96 2.44
C ALA A 186 -22.50 -0.10 1.45
N LEU A 187 -22.28 0.25 0.17
CA LEU A 187 -21.64 -0.64 -0.78
C LEU A 187 -20.18 -0.92 -0.41
N PHE A 188 -19.45 0.10 -0.01
CA PHE A 188 -18.08 -0.07 0.48
C PHE A 188 -18.02 -0.91 1.76
N ALA A 189 -18.93 -0.70 2.71
CA ALA A 189 -19.00 -1.51 3.93
C ALA A 189 -19.16 -3.01 3.62
N LYS A 190 -19.96 -3.37 2.59
CA LYS A 190 -20.08 -4.77 2.12
C LYS A 190 -18.78 -5.30 1.51
N HIS A 191 -18.02 -4.45 0.82
CA HIS A 191 -16.71 -4.83 0.29
C HIS A 191 -15.72 -5.11 1.44
N VAL A 192 -15.70 -4.27 2.46
CA VAL A 192 -14.90 -4.51 3.69
C VAL A 192 -15.26 -5.86 4.31
N ASP A 193 -16.55 -6.13 4.55
CA ASP A 193 -17.00 -7.42 5.10
C ASP A 193 -16.54 -8.61 4.25
N PHE A 194 -16.65 -8.50 2.94
CA PHE A 194 -16.28 -9.58 2.01
C PHE A 194 -14.77 -9.88 2.06
N ILE A 195 -13.93 -8.86 2.02
CA ILE A 195 -12.47 -9.04 1.99
C ILE A 195 -11.96 -9.57 3.34
N LEU A 196 -12.38 -8.98 4.46
CA LEU A 196 -11.89 -9.38 5.78
C LEU A 196 -12.30 -10.82 6.13
N ASN A 197 -13.49 -11.26 5.73
CA ASN A 197 -13.98 -12.62 6.00
C ASN A 197 -13.47 -13.67 4.99
N ARG A 198 -12.60 -13.27 4.05
CA ARG A 198 -12.06 -14.17 3.04
C ARG A 198 -11.19 -15.26 3.67
N GLU A 199 -11.35 -16.51 3.18
CA GLU A 199 -10.41 -17.60 3.40
C GLU A 199 -9.48 -17.73 2.19
N ASN A 200 -8.17 -17.68 2.43
CA ASN A 200 -7.15 -17.85 1.40
C ASN A 200 -7.24 -19.24 0.79
N ARG A 201 -7.42 -19.34 -0.52
CA ARG A 201 -7.62 -20.63 -1.21
C ARG A 201 -6.41 -21.56 -1.17
N TYR A 202 -5.20 -21.03 -0.98
CA TYR A 202 -3.96 -21.82 -0.96
C TYR A 202 -3.59 -22.25 0.46
N THR A 203 -3.65 -21.33 1.43
CA THR A 203 -3.26 -21.61 2.82
C THR A 203 -4.40 -22.11 3.69
N LYS A 204 -5.65 -21.98 3.24
CA LYS A 204 -6.88 -22.27 4.03
C LYS A 204 -7.00 -21.48 5.32
N ARG A 205 -6.22 -20.41 5.46
CA ARG A 205 -6.28 -19.47 6.57
C ARG A 205 -7.24 -18.34 6.24
N LYS A 206 -8.04 -17.91 7.18
CA LYS A 206 -8.80 -16.68 7.03
C LYS A 206 -7.85 -15.49 7.03
N TYR A 207 -8.20 -14.42 6.32
CA TYR A 207 -7.38 -13.21 6.28
C TYR A 207 -7.22 -12.59 7.67
N ILE A 208 -8.27 -12.58 8.50
CA ILE A 208 -8.21 -12.11 9.88
C ILE A 208 -7.29 -12.95 10.79
N ASP A 209 -6.83 -14.11 10.35
CA ASP A 209 -5.91 -15.00 11.05
C ASP A 209 -4.54 -15.07 10.36
N ASP A 210 -4.27 -14.24 9.34
CA ASP A 210 -3.03 -14.29 8.56
C ASP A 210 -2.00 -13.26 9.05
N PRO A 211 -0.97 -13.67 9.80
CA PRO A 211 0.01 -12.72 10.35
C PRO A 211 0.89 -12.04 9.29
N ALA A 212 0.85 -12.48 8.02
CA ALA A 212 1.48 -11.76 6.93
C ALA A 212 0.73 -10.47 6.54
N ILE A 213 -0.52 -10.29 6.99
CA ILE A 213 -1.18 -9.00 6.96
C ILE A 213 -0.72 -8.21 8.18
N MET A 214 -0.08 -7.06 7.96
CA MET A 214 0.25 -6.14 9.05
C MET A 214 -0.95 -5.28 9.41
N SER A 215 -1.62 -4.73 8.39
CA SER A 215 -2.66 -3.73 8.60
C SER A 215 -3.72 -3.75 7.51
N TRP A 216 -4.95 -3.52 7.93
CA TRP A 216 -6.02 -3.06 7.07
C TRP A 216 -5.96 -1.55 6.95
N GLN A 217 -5.99 -1.06 5.72
CA GLN A 217 -6.02 0.35 5.45
C GLN A 217 -7.34 0.74 4.80
N ILE A 218 -8.00 1.76 5.36
CA ILE A 218 -9.36 2.13 4.94
C ILE A 218 -9.41 2.50 3.47
N SER A 219 -8.49 3.37 3.02
CA SER A 219 -8.48 3.86 1.64
C SER A 219 -7.10 4.40 1.26
N ASN A 220 -6.80 4.45 -0.02
CA ASN A 220 -5.74 5.31 -0.52
C ASN A 220 -6.21 6.75 -0.53
N GLU A 221 -5.48 7.63 0.16
CA GLU A 221 -5.67 9.08 0.20
C GLU A 221 -7.12 9.53 0.39
N PRO A 222 -7.84 9.04 1.43
CA PRO A 222 -9.22 9.46 1.63
C PRO A 222 -9.29 10.95 1.93
N ARG A 223 -10.28 11.64 1.32
CA ARG A 223 -10.47 13.09 1.45
C ARG A 223 -11.93 13.48 1.64
N ALA A 224 -12.15 14.64 2.24
CA ALA A 224 -13.44 15.29 2.33
C ALA A 224 -13.84 16.01 1.01
N PHE A 225 -12.86 16.49 0.25
CA PHE A 225 -12.98 17.31 -0.97
C PHE A 225 -13.70 18.65 -0.77
N SER A 226 -14.05 19.01 0.44
CA SER A 226 -14.53 20.35 0.82
C SER A 226 -14.52 20.54 2.32
N ASP A 227 -14.48 21.79 2.79
CA ASP A 227 -14.55 22.11 4.23
C ASP A 227 -15.89 21.69 4.85
N GLU A 228 -16.98 21.80 4.11
CA GLU A 228 -18.33 21.41 4.55
C GLU A 228 -18.44 19.93 4.84
N ASN A 229 -17.67 19.11 4.15
CA ASN A 229 -17.69 17.66 4.28
C ASN A 229 -16.81 17.12 5.41
N LYS A 230 -15.95 17.92 6.04
CA LYS A 230 -15.05 17.49 7.12
C LYS A 230 -15.73 16.69 8.23
N PRO A 231 -16.91 17.11 8.76
CA PRO A 231 -17.59 16.33 9.79
C PRO A 231 -18.09 14.95 9.29
N ALA A 232 -18.61 14.89 8.06
CA ALA A 232 -19.08 13.64 7.48
C ALA A 232 -17.91 12.71 7.14
N PHE A 233 -16.77 13.26 6.71
CA PHE A 233 -15.53 12.53 6.46
C PHE A 233 -14.98 11.91 7.74
N GLU A 234 -14.81 12.70 8.80
CA GLU A 234 -14.38 12.22 10.13
C GLU A 234 -15.27 11.07 10.61
N LYS A 235 -16.59 11.25 10.54
CA LYS A 235 -17.57 10.24 10.92
C LYS A 235 -17.40 8.95 10.09
N TRP A 236 -17.32 9.06 8.77
CA TRP A 236 -17.17 7.90 7.88
C TRP A 236 -15.89 7.11 8.16
N ILE A 237 -14.75 7.77 8.31
CA ILE A 237 -13.47 7.11 8.63
C ILE A 237 -13.57 6.33 9.94
N THR A 238 -14.10 6.95 10.99
CA THR A 238 -14.21 6.32 12.31
C THR A 238 -15.24 5.17 12.33
N GLU A 239 -16.34 5.28 11.57
CA GLU A 239 -17.31 4.19 11.39
C GLU A 239 -16.69 2.99 10.66
N VAL A 240 -15.89 3.20 9.59
CA VAL A 240 -15.20 2.12 8.90
C VAL A 240 -14.13 1.48 9.79
N ALA A 241 -13.35 2.26 10.52
CA ALA A 241 -12.38 1.73 11.47
C ALA A 241 -13.07 0.86 12.55
N ALA A 242 -14.22 1.30 13.07
CA ALA A 242 -15.00 0.51 14.02
C ALA A 242 -15.56 -0.78 13.40
N GLN A 243 -16.03 -0.74 12.15
CA GLN A 243 -16.47 -1.93 11.42
C GLN A 243 -15.31 -2.94 11.26
N ILE A 244 -14.15 -2.50 10.77
CA ILE A 244 -12.98 -3.37 10.60
C ILE A 244 -12.61 -4.00 11.95
N ARG A 245 -12.52 -3.20 13.02
CA ARG A 245 -12.18 -3.68 14.36
C ARG A 245 -13.20 -4.69 14.92
N SER A 246 -14.48 -4.56 14.56
CA SER A 246 -15.52 -5.50 14.97
C SER A 246 -15.40 -6.87 14.31
N ILE A 247 -14.80 -6.94 13.11
CA ILE A 247 -14.57 -8.17 12.35
C ILE A 247 -13.21 -8.76 12.71
N ASP A 248 -12.20 -7.90 12.83
CA ASP A 248 -10.80 -8.28 13.02
C ASP A 248 -10.20 -7.61 14.26
N PRO A 249 -10.04 -8.36 15.36
CA PRO A 249 -9.39 -7.88 16.56
C PRO A 249 -7.85 -7.97 16.51
N ASN A 250 -7.27 -8.62 15.50
CA ASN A 250 -5.85 -9.01 15.47
C ASN A 250 -4.95 -8.00 14.76
N HIS A 251 -5.39 -7.53 13.58
CA HIS A 251 -4.55 -6.68 12.73
C HIS A 251 -4.64 -5.20 13.11
N LEU A 252 -3.61 -4.47 12.72
CA LEU A 252 -3.60 -3.01 12.83
C LEU A 252 -4.55 -2.39 11.81
N ILE A 253 -5.00 -1.18 12.10
CA ILE A 253 -5.89 -0.40 11.23
C ILE A 253 -5.27 0.97 11.01
N SER A 254 -5.21 1.40 9.76
CA SER A 254 -4.76 2.73 9.36
C SER A 254 -5.72 3.38 8.36
N VAL A 255 -5.57 4.68 8.20
CA VAL A 255 -6.46 5.48 7.35
C VAL A 255 -6.00 5.47 5.89
N GLY A 256 -4.70 5.55 5.63
CA GLY A 256 -4.11 5.81 4.31
C GLY A 256 -4.11 7.29 3.93
N SER A 257 -4.10 8.17 4.95
CA SER A 257 -4.17 9.62 4.78
C SER A 257 -2.83 10.21 4.35
N GLU A 258 -2.88 11.24 3.51
CA GLU A 258 -1.72 12.08 3.19
C GLU A 258 -1.22 12.92 4.38
N GLY A 259 -1.93 12.91 5.50
CA GLY A 259 -1.73 13.84 6.61
C GLY A 259 -2.70 15.02 6.54
N LYS A 260 -2.28 16.20 7.00
CA LYS A 260 -3.12 17.40 6.92
C LYS A 260 -3.52 17.78 5.49
N HIS A 261 -2.69 17.42 4.49
CA HIS A 261 -3.00 17.67 3.09
C HIS A 261 -4.27 16.91 2.67
N GLY A 262 -4.40 15.65 3.06
CA GLY A 262 -5.61 14.85 2.87
C GLY A 262 -6.80 15.26 3.74
N CYS A 263 -6.58 16.13 4.73
CA CYS A 263 -7.60 16.70 5.61
C CYS A 263 -7.93 18.17 5.26
N GLU A 264 -7.85 18.57 4.00
CA GLU A 264 -8.12 19.94 3.53
C GLU A 264 -7.29 20.99 4.30
N GLN A 265 -5.99 20.71 4.53
CA GLN A 265 -5.03 21.52 5.29
C GLN A 265 -5.40 21.72 6.78
N ASP A 266 -6.31 20.91 7.32
CA ASP A 266 -6.79 20.97 8.70
C ASP A 266 -6.09 19.92 9.57
N ILE A 267 -5.02 20.33 10.24
CA ILE A 267 -4.27 19.45 11.15
C ILE A 267 -5.12 18.99 12.35
N ALA A 268 -6.10 19.80 12.78
CA ALA A 268 -6.97 19.43 13.89
C ALA A 268 -7.96 18.33 13.47
N LEU A 269 -8.42 18.32 12.21
CA LEU A 269 -9.22 17.22 11.67
C LEU A 269 -8.37 15.92 11.61
N PHE A 270 -7.13 16.02 11.10
CA PHE A 270 -6.19 14.91 11.10
C PHE A 270 -5.98 14.34 12.50
N GLU A 271 -5.77 15.22 13.48
CA GLU A 271 -5.59 14.82 14.88
C GLU A 271 -6.83 14.10 15.42
N ARG A 272 -8.05 14.64 15.24
CA ARG A 272 -9.27 14.01 15.73
C ARG A 272 -9.52 12.62 15.14
N ILE A 273 -9.29 12.46 13.83
CA ILE A 273 -9.38 11.16 13.15
C ILE A 273 -8.41 10.16 13.78
N HIS A 274 -7.13 10.53 13.91
CA HIS A 274 -6.11 9.62 14.43
C HIS A 274 -6.14 9.44 15.96
N ALA A 275 -6.91 10.24 16.66
CA ALA A 275 -7.24 10.03 18.08
C ALA A 275 -8.22 8.87 18.30
N ASP A 276 -8.96 8.44 17.26
CA ASP A 276 -9.90 7.30 17.39
C ASP A 276 -9.17 6.04 17.86
N LYS A 277 -9.81 5.32 18.77
CA LYS A 277 -9.24 4.13 19.43
C LYS A 277 -9.04 2.93 18.49
N ASN A 278 -9.79 2.89 17.38
CA ASN A 278 -9.71 1.80 16.40
C ASN A 278 -8.66 2.06 15.31
N ILE A 279 -8.11 3.26 15.23
CA ILE A 279 -7.01 3.62 14.32
C ILE A 279 -5.70 3.48 15.09
N ASP A 280 -4.83 2.59 14.67
CA ASP A 280 -3.67 2.17 15.46
C ASP A 280 -2.44 3.04 15.22
N TYR A 281 -2.24 3.54 14.01
CA TYR A 281 -1.07 4.36 13.65
C TYR A 281 -1.42 5.46 12.66
N LEU A 282 -0.56 6.48 12.58
CA LEU A 282 -0.71 7.61 11.70
C LEU A 282 -0.07 7.30 10.35
N THR A 283 -0.70 7.76 9.28
CA THR A 283 -0.18 7.66 7.92
C THR A 283 0.05 9.04 7.32
N LEU A 284 1.10 9.16 6.54
CA LEU A 284 1.52 10.39 5.86
C LEU A 284 1.92 10.06 4.43
N HIS A 285 1.60 10.96 3.49
CA HIS A 285 2.18 10.94 2.15
C HIS A 285 2.93 12.24 1.91
N MET A 286 3.88 12.22 0.98
CA MET A 286 4.69 13.39 0.69
C MET A 286 5.13 13.41 -0.77
N TRP A 287 4.62 14.38 -1.51
CA TRP A 287 4.81 14.48 -2.94
C TRP A 287 5.47 15.82 -3.34
N PRO A 288 6.82 15.94 -3.22
CA PRO A 288 7.51 17.21 -3.44
C PRO A 288 7.21 17.86 -4.80
N TYR A 289 7.14 17.04 -5.87
CA TYR A 289 6.81 17.54 -7.20
C TYR A 289 5.33 17.93 -7.31
N ASN A 290 4.41 17.04 -6.96
CA ASN A 290 2.97 17.26 -7.08
C ASN A 290 2.48 18.44 -6.19
N TRP A 291 3.13 18.65 -5.05
CA TRP A 291 2.81 19.76 -4.15
C TRP A 291 3.57 21.05 -4.49
N GLY A 292 4.30 21.08 -5.60
CA GLY A 292 5.04 22.25 -6.06
C GLY A 292 6.21 22.67 -5.17
N TRP A 293 6.77 21.73 -4.41
CA TRP A 293 7.97 21.99 -3.61
C TRP A 293 9.23 22.00 -4.45
N VAL A 294 9.23 21.22 -5.53
CA VAL A 294 10.25 21.23 -6.57
C VAL A 294 9.59 21.47 -7.94
N LYS A 295 10.37 21.93 -8.91
CA LYS A 295 9.91 22.18 -10.27
C LYS A 295 10.54 21.16 -11.21
N GLU A 296 9.84 20.88 -12.31
CA GLU A 296 10.28 19.95 -13.36
C GLU A 296 11.67 20.30 -13.91
N ASP A 297 11.92 21.57 -14.14
CA ASP A 297 13.17 22.12 -14.70
C ASP A 297 14.29 22.35 -13.65
N ALA A 298 14.02 22.06 -12.37
CA ALA A 298 14.94 22.32 -11.25
C ALA A 298 14.79 21.26 -10.14
N LEU A 299 14.70 19.98 -10.51
CA LEU A 299 14.48 18.91 -9.55
C LEU A 299 15.61 18.79 -8.53
N ILE A 300 16.86 18.75 -8.97
CA ILE A 300 18.03 18.57 -8.10
C ILE A 300 18.24 19.82 -7.24
N GLU A 301 18.18 20.99 -7.84
CA GLU A 301 18.35 22.28 -7.15
C GLU A 301 17.24 22.52 -6.11
N GLY A 302 16.08 21.91 -6.31
CA GLY A 302 14.93 22.01 -5.40
C GLY A 302 15.03 21.11 -4.16
N VAL A 303 15.90 20.09 -4.15
CA VAL A 303 15.99 19.11 -3.05
C VAL A 303 16.21 19.75 -1.68
N PRO A 304 17.12 20.75 -1.49
CA PRO A 304 17.29 21.37 -0.18
C PRO A 304 15.99 21.98 0.37
N SER A 305 15.24 22.71 -0.46
CA SER A 305 13.95 23.30 -0.07
C SER A 305 12.90 22.22 0.21
N ALA A 306 12.88 21.14 -0.57
CA ALA A 306 11.98 20.01 -0.34
C ALA A 306 12.26 19.34 1.01
N LYS A 307 13.53 19.17 1.41
CA LYS A 307 13.92 18.63 2.72
C LYS A 307 13.42 19.48 3.88
N GLU A 308 13.56 20.82 3.78
CA GLU A 308 13.06 21.74 4.81
C GLU A 308 11.54 21.63 4.99
N LYS A 309 10.80 21.62 3.88
CA LYS A 309 9.33 21.48 3.89
C LYS A 309 8.91 20.10 4.41
N ALA A 310 9.62 19.04 4.00
CA ALA A 310 9.40 17.70 4.46
C ALA A 310 9.57 17.57 5.97
N LYS A 311 10.65 18.18 6.52
CA LYS A 311 10.89 18.19 7.97
C LYS A 311 9.77 18.91 8.73
N ALA A 312 9.38 20.08 8.28
CA ALA A 312 8.32 20.86 8.92
C ALA A 312 6.98 20.09 8.89
N TYR A 313 6.64 19.46 7.76
CA TYR A 313 5.45 18.65 7.63
C TYR A 313 5.49 17.44 8.56
N LEU A 314 6.59 16.72 8.57
CA LEU A 314 6.77 15.54 9.44
C LEU A 314 6.68 15.90 10.92
N ASP A 315 7.36 16.98 11.37
CA ASP A 315 7.37 17.40 12.78
C ASP A 315 5.98 17.73 13.31
N GLU A 316 5.15 18.38 12.51
CA GLU A 316 3.77 18.70 12.86
C GLU A 316 2.94 17.43 13.14
N HIS A 317 3.13 16.39 12.33
CA HIS A 317 2.40 15.11 12.49
C HIS A 317 3.00 14.23 13.60
N LEU A 318 4.33 14.22 13.75
CA LEU A 318 4.99 13.49 14.83
C LEU A 318 4.64 14.04 16.22
N ALA A 319 4.31 15.33 16.34
CA ALA A 319 3.77 15.87 17.59
C ALA A 319 2.43 15.22 17.99
N ILE A 320 1.57 14.90 17.01
CA ILE A 320 0.32 14.17 17.24
C ILE A 320 0.63 12.70 17.60
N SER A 321 1.55 12.08 16.87
CA SER A 321 2.04 10.73 17.16
C SER A 321 2.50 10.59 18.62
N ALA A 322 3.32 11.52 19.09
CA ALA A 322 3.80 11.55 20.46
C ALA A 322 2.68 11.77 21.48
N LYS A 323 1.71 12.63 21.17
CA LYS A 323 0.55 12.92 22.04
C LYS A 323 -0.29 11.68 22.29
N TYR A 324 -0.54 10.86 21.25
CA TYR A 324 -1.39 9.67 21.36
C TYR A 324 -0.59 8.37 21.51
N LYS A 325 0.73 8.44 21.49
CA LYS A 325 1.63 7.28 21.55
C LYS A 325 1.32 6.26 20.48
N LYS A 326 1.13 6.73 19.24
CA LYS A 326 0.89 5.90 18.05
C LYS A 326 2.05 6.06 17.10
N PRO A 327 2.54 4.99 16.44
CA PRO A 327 3.55 5.12 15.40
C PRO A 327 3.06 5.98 14.25
N ALA A 328 3.98 6.58 13.51
CA ALA A 328 3.71 7.24 12.24
C ALA A 328 4.51 6.57 11.11
N VAL A 329 3.88 6.43 9.95
CA VAL A 329 4.49 5.85 8.75
C VAL A 329 4.28 6.81 7.58
N MET A 330 5.36 7.10 6.85
CA MET A 330 5.27 7.78 5.56
C MET A 330 4.99 6.74 4.47
N GLU A 331 3.72 6.49 4.20
CA GLU A 331 3.29 5.38 3.35
C GLU A 331 3.42 5.65 1.85
N GLU A 332 3.55 6.91 1.48
CA GLU A 332 3.90 7.31 0.12
C GLU A 332 4.84 8.51 0.13
N PHE A 333 5.87 8.40 -0.65
CA PHE A 333 6.68 9.52 -1.10
C PHE A 333 7.42 9.08 -2.36
N GLY A 334 7.55 10.00 -3.29
CA GLY A 334 8.22 9.77 -4.55
C GLY A 334 9.02 10.99 -4.97
N PHE A 335 9.93 10.78 -5.90
CA PHE A 335 10.69 11.85 -6.51
C PHE A 335 11.02 11.47 -7.95
N PRO A 336 10.74 12.36 -8.94
CA PRO A 336 11.02 12.07 -10.35
C PRO A 336 12.49 11.79 -10.63
N ARG A 337 12.76 11.10 -11.75
CA ARG A 337 14.13 10.95 -12.26
C ARG A 337 14.70 12.30 -12.70
N ASP A 338 16.02 12.39 -12.73
CA ASP A 338 16.73 13.60 -13.14
C ASP A 338 16.26 14.08 -14.51
N GLY A 339 16.07 15.40 -14.65
CA GLY A 339 15.55 16.02 -15.87
C GLY A 339 14.13 15.65 -16.25
N PHE A 340 13.32 15.14 -15.28
CA PHE A 340 11.93 14.71 -15.49
C PHE A 340 11.78 13.66 -16.61
N GLN A 341 12.69 12.69 -16.59
CA GLN A 341 12.73 11.62 -17.59
C GLN A 341 12.09 10.33 -17.09
N PHE A 342 11.75 9.42 -18.00
CA PHE A 342 11.00 8.20 -17.70
C PHE A 342 11.79 6.90 -17.93
N LYS A 343 12.96 6.98 -18.60
CA LYS A 343 13.77 5.81 -18.98
C LYS A 343 14.62 5.31 -17.82
N LYS A 344 14.83 3.99 -17.75
CA LYS A 344 15.60 3.32 -16.70
C LYS A 344 17.09 3.72 -16.64
N ASP A 345 17.68 4.16 -17.74
CA ASP A 345 19.10 4.55 -17.84
C ASP A 345 19.38 5.99 -17.39
N VAL A 346 18.34 6.74 -17.05
CA VAL A 346 18.49 8.10 -16.53
C VAL A 346 18.83 8.07 -15.04
N PRO A 347 19.78 8.88 -14.57
CA PRO A 347 20.15 8.96 -13.16
C PRO A 347 18.98 9.34 -12.23
N THR A 348 19.13 9.02 -10.94
CA THR A 348 18.17 9.29 -9.88
C THR A 348 18.77 10.17 -8.77
N THR A 349 19.65 11.11 -9.13
CA THR A 349 20.44 11.92 -8.18
C THR A 349 19.56 12.67 -7.18
N GLY A 350 18.54 13.40 -7.68
CA GLY A 350 17.62 14.15 -6.83
C GLY A 350 16.78 13.22 -5.95
N ARG A 351 16.32 12.09 -6.50
CA ARG A 351 15.59 11.05 -5.77
C ARG A 351 16.43 10.47 -4.64
N ASP A 352 17.65 10.04 -4.93
CA ASP A 352 18.53 9.39 -3.96
C ASP A 352 18.89 10.33 -2.81
N GLU A 353 19.07 11.62 -3.11
CA GLU A 353 19.32 12.63 -2.08
C GLU A 353 18.11 12.88 -1.18
N PHE A 354 16.91 12.92 -1.76
CA PHE A 354 15.66 13.08 -0.99
C PHE A 354 15.33 11.81 -0.18
N TYR A 355 15.45 10.63 -0.79
CA TYR A 355 15.23 9.35 -0.12
C TYR A 355 16.17 9.14 1.05
N ARG A 356 17.47 9.40 0.86
CA ARG A 356 18.48 9.36 1.93
C ARG A 356 18.07 10.22 3.12
N TYR A 357 17.59 11.40 2.86
CA TYR A 357 17.14 12.32 3.92
C TYR A 357 15.96 11.73 4.72
N ILE A 358 14.94 11.22 4.06
CA ILE A 358 13.80 10.58 4.72
C ILE A 358 14.25 9.36 5.55
N PHE A 359 15.11 8.52 4.98
CA PHE A 359 15.64 7.34 5.66
C PHE A 359 16.48 7.69 6.89
N GLU A 360 17.28 8.73 6.81
CA GLU A 360 18.07 9.24 7.93
C GLU A 360 17.18 9.76 9.06
N LEU A 361 16.05 10.40 8.76
CA LEU A 361 15.06 10.81 9.76
C LEU A 361 14.47 9.60 10.48
N ILE A 362 14.08 8.54 9.76
CA ILE A 362 13.58 7.29 10.36
C ILE A 362 14.68 6.68 11.25
N SER A 363 15.89 6.52 10.73
CA SER A 363 17.00 5.92 11.49
C SER A 363 17.36 6.72 12.74
N SER A 364 17.34 8.05 12.66
CA SER A 364 17.59 8.92 13.80
C SER A 364 16.52 8.77 14.88
N ASP A 365 15.26 8.75 14.46
CA ASP A 365 14.12 8.62 15.36
C ASP A 365 14.08 7.22 16.02
N ALA A 366 14.33 6.17 15.24
CA ALA A 366 14.42 4.79 15.73
C ALA A 366 15.46 4.62 16.83
N LYS A 367 16.66 5.20 16.67
CA LYS A 367 17.71 5.19 17.71
C LYS A 367 17.29 5.86 19.01
N GLN A 368 16.35 6.78 18.96
CA GLN A 368 15.79 7.48 20.11
C GLN A 368 14.48 6.84 20.62
N LYS A 369 14.07 5.70 20.03
CA LYS A 369 12.79 5.04 20.28
C LYS A 369 11.61 5.98 20.08
N GLY A 370 11.70 6.82 19.04
CA GLY A 370 10.67 7.76 18.63
C GLY A 370 9.53 7.11 17.88
N TYR A 371 8.68 7.93 17.30
CA TYR A 371 7.41 7.48 16.69
C TYR A 371 7.44 7.36 15.18
N PHE A 372 8.47 7.84 14.49
CA PHE A 372 8.60 7.67 13.04
C PHE A 372 9.08 6.26 12.71
N ALA A 373 8.12 5.35 12.56
CA ALA A 373 8.37 3.92 12.55
C ALA A 373 8.80 3.34 11.20
N GLY A 374 8.56 4.05 10.10
CA GLY A 374 8.94 3.55 8.79
C GLY A 374 8.37 4.33 7.63
N CYS A 375 8.60 3.80 6.43
CA CYS A 375 8.02 4.34 5.19
C CYS A 375 7.81 3.25 4.14
N ASN A 376 6.97 3.56 3.13
CA ASN A 376 6.84 2.79 1.90
C ASN A 376 7.07 3.75 0.73
N PHE A 377 8.19 3.65 0.03
CA PHE A 377 8.45 4.51 -1.13
C PHE A 377 7.48 4.20 -2.28
N TRP A 378 7.15 5.22 -3.06
CA TRP A 378 6.35 5.09 -4.27
C TRP A 378 7.26 5.10 -5.48
N GLY A 379 7.23 4.06 -6.32
CA GLY A 379 6.60 2.77 -6.12
C GLY A 379 7.55 1.74 -6.70
N TRP A 380 7.39 0.47 -6.36
CA TRP A 380 8.28 -0.57 -6.86
C TRP A 380 7.98 -0.89 -8.34
N GLY A 381 8.89 -0.55 -9.23
CA GLY A 381 8.87 -0.91 -10.66
C GLY A 381 9.61 -2.21 -10.95
N GLY A 382 10.62 -2.52 -10.12
CA GLY A 382 11.32 -3.80 -10.10
C GLY A 382 11.92 -4.19 -11.43
N PHE A 383 11.51 -5.34 -11.94
CA PHE A 383 11.96 -5.91 -13.20
C PHE A 383 11.02 -5.64 -14.37
N ALA A 384 10.05 -4.71 -14.22
CA ALA A 384 9.18 -4.31 -15.31
C ALA A 384 9.96 -3.80 -16.52
N GLU A 385 9.48 -4.09 -17.72
CA GLU A 385 9.97 -3.46 -18.93
C GLU A 385 9.06 -2.29 -19.31
N LEU A 386 9.69 -1.18 -19.71
CA LEU A 386 8.99 -0.01 -20.21
C LEU A 386 8.76 -0.12 -21.72
N ALA A 387 7.64 0.37 -22.20
CA ALA A 387 7.40 0.48 -23.64
C ALA A 387 8.38 1.49 -24.26
N ASP A 388 8.84 1.22 -25.48
CA ASP A 388 9.80 2.08 -26.19
C ASP A 388 9.13 3.28 -26.89
N ASP A 389 7.86 3.15 -27.24
CA ASP A 389 7.12 4.05 -28.13
C ASP A 389 6.05 4.90 -27.42
N HIS A 390 5.80 4.66 -26.12
CA HIS A 390 4.86 5.44 -25.32
C HIS A 390 5.25 5.47 -23.84
N ILE A 391 4.69 6.45 -23.11
CA ILE A 391 4.96 6.65 -21.66
C ILE A 391 3.75 6.44 -20.77
N ASN A 392 2.55 6.36 -21.36
CA ASN A 392 1.33 6.06 -20.60
C ASN A 392 1.07 4.55 -20.68
N TRP A 393 0.68 3.95 -19.56
CA TRP A 393 0.38 2.54 -19.54
C TRP A 393 -0.72 2.17 -20.54
N MET A 394 -0.49 1.13 -21.29
CA MET A 394 -1.45 0.53 -22.22
C MET A 394 -1.64 -0.94 -21.88
N LYS A 395 -2.82 -1.47 -22.24
CA LYS A 395 -3.14 -2.88 -22.04
C LYS A 395 -2.12 -3.79 -22.70
N GLY A 396 -1.48 -4.63 -21.91
CA GLY A 396 -0.42 -5.55 -22.34
C GLY A 396 0.98 -5.12 -21.91
N ASP A 397 1.15 -3.90 -21.43
CA ASP A 397 2.39 -3.45 -20.82
C ASP A 397 2.59 -4.08 -19.44
N ASP A 398 3.84 -4.15 -19.01
CA ASP A 398 4.17 -4.47 -17.63
C ASP A 398 3.61 -3.40 -16.67
N TYR A 399 3.16 -3.83 -15.50
CA TYR A 399 2.89 -2.88 -14.41
C TYR A 399 4.20 -2.42 -13.80
N THR A 400 4.28 -1.11 -13.53
CA THR A 400 5.38 -0.46 -12.83
C THR A 400 4.92 0.07 -11.47
N GLY A 401 5.77 0.82 -10.76
CA GLY A 401 5.37 1.54 -9.56
C GLY A 401 4.38 2.66 -9.84
N ASP A 402 4.37 3.20 -11.05
CA ASP A 402 3.45 4.25 -11.50
C ASP A 402 2.15 3.60 -12.02
N PRO A 403 0.97 3.91 -11.46
CA PRO A 403 -0.31 3.39 -11.97
C PRO A 403 -0.66 3.99 -13.33
N ALA A 404 -1.71 3.46 -13.97
CA ALA A 404 -2.07 3.81 -15.34
C ALA A 404 -2.37 5.31 -15.58
N GLN A 405 -2.63 6.08 -14.53
CA GLN A 405 -2.83 7.54 -14.63
C GLN A 405 -1.51 8.33 -14.73
N GLU A 406 -0.39 7.73 -14.37
CA GLU A 406 0.93 8.37 -14.34
C GLU A 406 1.78 7.94 -15.51
N GLN A 407 2.77 8.78 -15.86
CA GLN A 407 3.78 8.40 -16.85
C GLN A 407 4.65 7.28 -16.29
N GLN A 408 4.77 6.20 -17.03
CA GLN A 408 5.48 4.99 -16.61
C GLN A 408 6.99 5.23 -16.51
N GLY A 409 7.56 4.99 -15.33
CA GLY A 409 8.98 5.24 -15.04
C GLY A 409 9.26 6.56 -14.32
N LEU A 410 8.26 7.44 -14.13
CA LEU A 410 8.48 8.75 -13.48
C LEU A 410 8.95 8.60 -12.03
N ASN A 411 8.19 7.87 -11.21
CA ASN A 411 8.47 7.65 -9.79
C ASN A 411 8.96 6.21 -9.51
N SER A 412 8.78 5.29 -10.44
CA SER A 412 9.15 3.89 -10.28
C SER A 412 10.62 3.71 -9.89
N VAL A 413 10.85 2.87 -8.87
CA VAL A 413 12.16 2.35 -8.49
C VAL A 413 12.35 0.99 -9.15
N PHE A 414 13.24 0.89 -10.12
CA PHE A 414 13.55 -0.34 -10.79
C PHE A 414 14.72 -1.07 -10.09
N ALA A 415 14.80 -2.38 -10.29
CA ALA A 415 15.94 -3.18 -9.81
C ALA A 415 17.29 -2.73 -10.40
N SER A 416 17.26 -2.08 -11.57
CA SER A 416 18.41 -1.47 -12.23
C SER A 416 18.83 -0.10 -11.65
N ASP A 417 18.05 0.50 -10.76
CA ASP A 417 18.40 1.75 -10.06
C ASP A 417 19.37 1.43 -8.90
N GLU A 418 20.59 1.01 -9.23
CA GLU A 418 21.55 0.47 -8.26
C GLU A 418 21.84 1.43 -7.10
N SER A 419 21.91 2.74 -7.36
CA SER A 419 22.16 3.74 -6.31
C SER A 419 20.99 3.80 -5.31
N THR A 420 19.76 3.80 -5.80
CA THR A 420 18.55 3.82 -4.96
C THR A 420 18.38 2.52 -4.20
N THR A 421 18.54 1.37 -4.86
CA THR A 421 18.37 0.04 -4.22
C THR A 421 19.47 -0.25 -3.20
N GLN A 422 20.70 0.19 -3.43
CA GLN A 422 21.77 0.11 -2.45
C GLN A 422 21.48 0.98 -1.22
N LEU A 423 20.97 2.18 -1.40
CA LEU A 423 20.55 3.06 -0.31
C LEU A 423 19.45 2.41 0.54
N ILE A 424 18.45 1.81 -0.08
CA ILE A 424 17.38 1.06 0.61
C ILE A 424 17.96 -0.10 1.42
N LYS A 425 18.90 -0.86 0.84
CA LYS A 425 19.56 -1.97 1.52
C LYS A 425 20.37 -1.53 2.74
N GLU A 426 21.13 -0.45 2.61
CA GLU A 426 21.94 0.10 3.70
C GLU A 426 21.08 0.52 4.88
N ILE A 427 19.99 1.24 4.64
CA ILE A 427 19.12 1.72 5.71
C ILE A 427 18.36 0.57 6.38
N ASN A 428 17.80 -0.38 5.62
CA ASN A 428 17.12 -1.53 6.20
C ASN A 428 18.06 -2.38 7.05
N THR A 429 19.34 -2.51 6.65
CA THR A 429 20.37 -3.17 7.46
C THR A 429 20.61 -2.42 8.79
N GLN A 430 20.62 -1.09 8.76
CA GLN A 430 20.78 -0.28 9.98
C GLN A 430 19.56 -0.40 10.89
N LEU A 431 18.34 -0.33 10.35
CA LEU A 431 17.09 -0.43 11.10
C LEU A 431 16.93 -1.80 11.75
N GLY A 432 17.30 -2.88 11.08
CA GLY A 432 17.30 -4.24 11.62
C GLY A 432 18.23 -4.46 12.83
N ASN A 433 19.16 -3.53 13.08
CA ASN A 433 20.07 -3.57 14.25
C ASN A 433 19.58 -2.68 15.40
N VAL A 434 18.48 -1.95 15.26
CA VAL A 434 17.89 -1.15 16.35
C VAL A 434 17.11 -2.08 17.27
N LYS A 435 17.46 -2.09 18.59
CA LYS A 435 16.83 -2.90 19.62
C LYS A 435 16.19 -2.06 20.71
#